data_ecf71b598800a86ab3936fa78e596ce4
#
_entry.id   ecf71b598800a86ab3936fa78e596ce4
#
_cell.length_a   1.000
_cell.length_b   1.000
_cell.length_c   1.000
_cell.angle_alpha   90.00
_cell.angle_beta   90.00
_cell.angle_gamma   90.00
#
_symmetry.space_group_name_H-M   'P 1'
#
loop_
_entity.id
_entity.type
_entity.pdbx_description
1 polymer ?
#
loop_
_entity_poly.entity_id
_entity_poly.type
_entity_poly.pdbx_seq_one_letter_code
_entity_poly.pdbx_strand_id
1 'polypeptide(L)'
;MPKIKPFENYTQRYEEWFERYIYVYESELNALRKLLPPGKGIEIGVGSGRFAAPLGIKFGVEPSVKMAKLARERGIEVIRGIAEALPIKDCTFDFALMATTVCFLDDIHRAFEEVKRILRPGGYLLVGFVDRESRIGRKYETHKEESVFYSIAKFYSTREVLGYLNKTGFIEIEIVQTLFKDLKDIRVLEPVKSGYGEGSFVVIRARST
;
A
#
# COMPACT_ATOMS: atom_id res chain seq x y z
N MET A 1 6.95 -18.02 -1.33
CA MET A 1 7.37 -17.59 0.04
C MET A 1 7.31 -16.08 0.11
N PRO A 2 6.84 -15.48 1.21
CA PRO A 2 6.73 -14.03 1.29
C PRO A 2 8.08 -13.35 1.08
N LYS A 3 8.07 -12.23 0.35
CA LYS A 3 9.27 -11.47 -0.07
C LYS A 3 9.78 -10.57 1.07
N ILE A 4 10.09 -11.16 2.23
CA ILE A 4 10.41 -10.43 3.48
C ILE A 4 11.90 -10.16 3.72
N LYS A 5 12.81 -10.88 3.05
CA LYS A 5 14.25 -10.81 3.33
C LYS A 5 14.83 -9.38 3.35
N PRO A 6 14.54 -8.50 2.37
CA PRO A 6 15.04 -7.13 2.41
C PRO A 6 14.56 -6.36 3.64
N PHE A 7 13.31 -6.53 4.03
CA PHE A 7 12.69 -5.84 5.17
C PHE A 7 13.24 -6.33 6.51
N GLU A 8 13.57 -7.62 6.62
CA GLU A 8 14.26 -8.18 7.79
C GLU A 8 15.71 -7.70 7.91
N ASN A 9 16.43 -7.60 6.78
CA ASN A 9 17.87 -7.33 6.80
C ASN A 9 18.20 -5.83 6.80
N TYR A 10 17.32 -4.97 6.24
CA TYR A 10 17.58 -3.55 6.01
C TYR A 10 16.49 -2.64 6.58
N THR A 11 15.92 -3.04 7.72
CA THR A 11 14.84 -2.31 8.40
C THR A 11 15.18 -0.84 8.65
N GLN A 12 16.41 -0.54 9.12
CA GLN A 12 16.85 0.83 9.34
C GLN A 12 16.88 1.65 8.05
N ARG A 13 17.41 1.10 6.96
CA ARG A 13 17.45 1.76 5.64
C ARG A 13 16.04 2.04 5.11
N TYR A 14 15.09 1.17 5.41
CA TYR A 14 13.67 1.39 5.09
C TYR A 14 13.11 2.59 5.86
N GLU A 15 13.39 2.70 7.16
CA GLU A 15 12.96 3.83 8.00
C GLU A 15 13.58 5.16 7.55
N GLU A 16 14.88 5.17 7.25
CA GLU A 16 15.62 6.35 6.78
C GLU A 16 15.07 6.93 5.47
N TRP A 17 14.41 6.10 4.64
CA TRP A 17 13.80 6.57 3.41
C TRP A 17 12.70 7.61 3.67
N PHE A 18 11.85 7.39 4.67
CA PHE A 18 10.75 8.28 5.03
C PHE A 18 11.24 9.63 5.56
N GLU A 19 12.36 9.65 6.25
CA GLU A 19 12.99 10.86 6.75
C GLU A 19 13.66 11.65 5.61
N ARG A 20 14.37 10.94 4.73
CA ARG A 20 15.03 11.54 3.56
C ARG A 20 14.04 12.14 2.57
N TYR A 21 12.91 11.50 2.35
CA TYR A 21 11.88 11.88 1.39
C TYR A 21 10.58 12.30 2.06
N ILE A 22 10.68 13.10 3.11
CA ILE A 22 9.53 13.47 3.95
C ILE A 22 8.37 14.08 3.15
N TYR A 23 8.62 14.95 2.17
CA TYR A 23 7.57 15.56 1.36
C TYR A 23 6.92 14.58 0.37
N VAL A 24 7.66 13.56 -0.08
CA VAL A 24 7.11 12.46 -0.87
C VAL A 24 6.14 11.66 -0.02
N TYR A 25 6.62 11.18 1.12
CA TYR A 25 5.83 10.41 2.09
C TYR A 25 4.57 11.13 2.57
N GLU A 26 4.68 12.41 2.94
CA GLU A 26 3.53 13.20 3.37
C GLU A 26 2.53 13.46 2.23
N SER A 27 2.99 13.57 0.99
CA SER A 27 2.12 13.67 -0.19
C SER A 27 1.35 12.36 -0.42
N GLU A 28 2.02 11.20 -0.27
CA GLU A 28 1.38 9.88 -0.32
C GLU A 28 0.34 9.72 0.78
N LEU A 29 0.67 10.10 2.02
CA LEU A 29 -0.28 10.11 3.13
C LEU A 29 -1.51 10.99 2.85
N ASN A 30 -1.32 12.17 2.27
CA ASN A 30 -2.42 13.06 1.93
C ASN A 30 -3.33 12.47 0.85
N ALA A 31 -2.76 11.76 -0.13
CA ALA A 31 -3.54 11.03 -1.13
C ALA A 31 -4.36 9.89 -0.50
N LEU A 32 -3.77 9.12 0.40
CA LEU A 32 -4.47 8.08 1.16
C LEU A 32 -5.58 8.66 2.03
N ARG A 33 -5.29 9.74 2.80
CA ARG A 33 -6.27 10.43 3.65
C ARG A 33 -7.50 10.90 2.89
N LYS A 34 -7.30 11.36 1.64
CA LYS A 34 -8.40 11.87 0.81
C LYS A 34 -9.48 10.83 0.53
N LEU A 35 -9.08 9.55 0.42
CA LEU A 35 -10.01 8.46 0.12
C LEU A 35 -10.29 7.55 1.33
N LEU A 36 -9.68 7.82 2.49
CA LEU A 36 -9.84 6.98 3.68
C LEU A 36 -11.28 7.03 4.20
N PRO A 37 -12.01 5.90 4.23
CA PRO A 37 -13.37 5.87 4.76
C PRO A 37 -13.35 5.83 6.29
N PRO A 38 -14.45 6.19 6.95
CA PRO A 38 -14.61 5.98 8.38
C PRO A 38 -14.79 4.49 8.71
N GLY A 39 -14.56 4.13 9.98
CA GLY A 39 -14.81 2.79 10.47
C GLY A 39 -13.59 2.07 11.00
N LYS A 40 -13.73 0.77 11.26
CA LYS A 40 -12.66 -0.11 11.73
C LYS A 40 -11.82 -0.57 10.56
N GLY A 41 -10.62 -0.04 10.46
CA GLY A 41 -9.68 -0.34 9.38
C GLY A 41 -8.56 -1.30 9.77
N ILE A 42 -7.96 -1.92 8.75
CA ILE A 42 -6.74 -2.73 8.86
C ILE A 42 -5.80 -2.41 7.71
N GLU A 43 -4.48 -2.41 7.94
CA GLU A 43 -3.49 -2.34 6.88
C GLU A 43 -2.87 -3.71 6.63
N ILE A 44 -2.91 -4.17 5.36
CA ILE A 44 -2.34 -5.45 4.92
C ILE A 44 -0.95 -5.18 4.34
N GLY A 45 0.07 -5.82 4.94
CA GLY A 45 1.47 -5.48 4.71
C GLY A 45 1.82 -4.18 5.43
N VAL A 46 1.45 -4.08 6.71
CA VAL A 46 1.59 -2.82 7.49
C VAL A 46 3.05 -2.37 7.65
N GLY A 47 4.00 -3.23 7.36
CA GLY A 47 5.42 -2.93 7.49
C GLY A 47 5.76 -2.45 8.89
N SER A 48 6.47 -1.33 8.99
CA SER A 48 6.77 -0.68 10.26
C SER A 48 5.64 0.23 10.80
N GLY A 49 4.50 0.30 10.11
CA GLY A 49 3.34 1.12 10.52
C GLY A 49 3.41 2.58 10.09
N ARG A 50 4.28 2.92 9.14
CA ARG A 50 4.45 4.31 8.66
C ARG A 50 3.18 4.90 8.04
N PHE A 51 2.32 4.09 7.43
CA PHE A 51 1.03 4.56 6.90
C PHE A 51 -0.11 4.36 7.90
N ALA A 52 -0.23 3.20 8.54
CA ALA A 52 -1.31 2.92 9.49
C ALA A 52 -1.37 3.92 10.65
N ALA A 53 -0.24 4.19 11.32
CA ALA A 53 -0.21 5.02 12.52
C ALA A 53 -0.74 6.45 12.28
N PRO A 54 -0.23 7.24 11.30
CA PRO A 54 -0.73 8.60 11.06
C PRO A 54 -2.13 8.64 10.42
N LEU A 55 -2.61 7.53 9.86
CA LEU A 55 -3.97 7.38 9.36
C LEU A 55 -4.96 6.89 10.44
N GLY A 56 -4.49 6.64 11.66
CA GLY A 56 -5.34 6.17 12.77
C GLY A 56 -5.77 4.72 12.68
N ILE A 57 -5.18 3.93 11.78
CA ILE A 57 -5.46 2.50 11.63
C ILE A 57 -4.75 1.75 12.77
N LYS A 58 -5.51 0.98 13.54
CA LYS A 58 -5.02 0.29 14.74
C LYS A 58 -4.62 -1.16 14.52
N PHE A 59 -4.99 -1.76 13.39
CA PHE A 59 -4.74 -3.17 13.09
C PHE A 59 -3.89 -3.31 11.84
N GLY A 60 -3.00 -4.30 11.84
CA GLY A 60 -2.15 -4.58 10.68
C GLY A 60 -1.82 -6.07 10.54
N VAL A 61 -1.55 -6.50 9.31
CA VAL A 61 -0.97 -7.81 9.00
C VAL A 61 0.43 -7.60 8.43
N GLU A 62 1.42 -8.33 8.97
CA GLU A 62 2.81 -8.22 8.52
C GLU A 62 3.56 -9.55 8.68
N PRO A 63 4.19 -10.07 7.59
CA PRO A 63 4.98 -11.30 7.67
C PRO A 63 6.38 -11.11 8.28
N SER A 64 7.01 -9.92 8.21
CA SER A 64 8.33 -9.66 8.79
C SER A 64 8.26 -9.46 10.31
N VAL A 65 9.10 -10.17 11.06
CA VAL A 65 9.15 -10.03 12.53
C VAL A 65 9.64 -8.65 12.95
N LYS A 66 10.70 -8.17 12.28
CA LYS A 66 11.32 -6.88 12.62
C LYS A 66 10.39 -5.71 12.30
N MET A 67 9.75 -5.74 11.13
CA MET A 67 8.79 -4.71 10.74
C MET A 67 7.58 -4.71 11.68
N ALA A 68 7.01 -5.87 11.97
CA ALA A 68 5.91 -6.02 12.91
C ALA A 68 6.25 -5.49 14.33
N LYS A 69 7.50 -5.63 14.78
CA LYS A 69 7.95 -5.05 16.04
C LYS A 69 7.85 -3.52 16.02
N LEU A 70 8.38 -2.87 14.98
CA LEU A 70 8.31 -1.42 14.82
C LEU A 70 6.86 -0.90 14.72
N ALA A 71 5.99 -1.63 14.02
CA ALA A 71 4.58 -1.27 13.95
C ALA A 71 3.91 -1.33 15.32
N ARG A 72 4.23 -2.34 16.15
CA ARG A 72 3.72 -2.40 17.53
C ARG A 72 4.23 -1.27 18.41
N GLU A 73 5.47 -0.86 18.25
CA GLU A 73 6.05 0.33 18.93
C GLU A 73 5.30 1.63 18.54
N ARG A 74 4.68 1.67 17.34
CA ARG A 74 3.79 2.76 16.89
C ARG A 74 2.32 2.58 17.31
N GLY A 75 2.03 1.61 18.18
CA GLY A 75 0.69 1.39 18.73
C GLY A 75 -0.26 0.61 17.81
N ILE A 76 0.26 -0.17 16.88
CA ILE A 76 -0.56 -1.00 15.98
C ILE A 76 -0.59 -2.45 16.50
N GLU A 77 -1.79 -3.03 16.56
CA GLU A 77 -1.99 -4.45 16.83
C GLU A 77 -1.67 -5.26 15.56
N VAL A 78 -0.52 -5.93 15.56
CA VAL A 78 -0.05 -6.64 14.37
C VAL A 78 -0.27 -8.15 14.50
N ILE A 79 -0.99 -8.70 13.52
CA ILE A 79 -1.18 -10.13 13.30
C ILE A 79 -0.10 -10.61 12.31
N ARG A 80 0.56 -11.72 12.63
CA ARG A 80 1.54 -12.33 11.71
C ARG A 80 0.81 -13.10 10.61
N GLY A 81 1.07 -12.75 9.35
CA GLY A 81 0.38 -13.36 8.21
C GLY A 81 0.83 -12.79 6.87
N ILE A 82 0.30 -13.37 5.80
CA ILE A 82 0.49 -12.91 4.42
C ILE A 82 -0.86 -12.50 3.83
N ALA A 83 -0.82 -11.64 2.83
CA ALA A 83 -2.03 -11.09 2.20
C ALA A 83 -2.88 -12.15 1.49
N GLU A 84 -2.24 -13.18 0.95
CA GLU A 84 -2.88 -14.27 0.20
C GLU A 84 -3.56 -15.34 1.08
N ALA A 85 -3.36 -15.26 2.42
CA ALA A 85 -3.98 -16.14 3.42
C ALA A 85 -4.09 -15.39 4.75
N LEU A 86 -5.09 -14.53 4.87
CA LEU A 86 -5.27 -13.68 6.04
C LEU A 86 -5.84 -14.48 7.23
N PRO A 87 -5.14 -14.52 8.38
CA PRO A 87 -5.61 -15.20 9.59
C PRO A 87 -6.68 -14.37 10.34
N ILE A 88 -7.69 -13.94 9.61
CA ILE A 88 -8.75 -13.02 10.06
C ILE A 88 -10.10 -13.61 9.68
N LYS A 89 -11.08 -13.47 10.54
CA LYS A 89 -12.46 -13.89 10.30
C LYS A 89 -13.11 -13.05 9.20
N ASP A 90 -14.07 -13.65 8.50
CA ASP A 90 -14.88 -12.96 7.51
C ASP A 90 -15.60 -11.74 8.09
N CYS A 91 -15.88 -10.76 7.27
CA CYS A 91 -16.71 -9.58 7.59
C CYS A 91 -16.29 -8.87 8.90
N THR A 92 -14.98 -8.70 9.15
CA THR A 92 -14.44 -8.14 10.40
C THR A 92 -14.18 -6.63 10.33
N PHE A 93 -13.83 -6.11 9.15
CA PHE A 93 -13.39 -4.74 8.96
C PHE A 93 -14.30 -3.95 8.02
N ASP A 94 -14.39 -2.64 8.25
CA ASP A 94 -15.14 -1.71 7.39
C ASP A 94 -14.27 -1.29 6.18
N PHE A 95 -12.94 -1.27 6.35
CA PHE A 95 -12.01 -1.06 5.25
C PHE A 95 -10.66 -1.75 5.48
N ALA A 96 -9.97 -2.00 4.36
CA ALA A 96 -8.60 -2.46 4.34
C ALA A 96 -7.74 -1.50 3.49
N LEU A 97 -6.51 -1.28 3.93
CA LEU A 97 -5.49 -0.51 3.21
C LEU A 97 -4.37 -1.45 2.78
N MET A 98 -3.90 -1.29 1.56
CA MET A 98 -2.63 -1.79 1.04
C MET A 98 -1.81 -0.61 0.54
N ALA A 99 -0.89 -0.09 1.35
CA ALA A 99 0.01 1.00 0.95
C ALA A 99 1.38 0.43 0.56
N THR A 100 1.81 0.62 -0.68
CA THR A 100 3.07 0.14 -1.26
C THR A 100 3.33 -1.37 -1.13
N THR A 101 2.26 -2.15 -0.96
CA THR A 101 2.32 -3.59 -0.67
C THR A 101 2.14 -4.46 -1.91
N VAL A 102 1.29 -4.04 -2.86
CA VAL A 102 0.90 -4.88 -4.01
C VAL A 102 2.07 -5.37 -4.86
N CYS A 103 3.15 -4.60 -4.93
CA CYS A 103 4.35 -4.97 -5.68
C CYS A 103 5.16 -6.12 -5.05
N PHE A 104 4.89 -6.48 -3.81
CA PHE A 104 5.57 -7.56 -3.08
C PHE A 104 4.74 -8.83 -2.95
N LEU A 105 3.49 -8.83 -3.41
CA LEU A 105 2.62 -10.01 -3.38
C LEU A 105 3.11 -11.10 -4.35
N ASP A 106 2.90 -12.34 -3.99
CA ASP A 106 3.10 -13.48 -4.89
C ASP A 106 1.89 -13.62 -5.83
N ASP A 107 0.66 -13.42 -5.31
CA ASP A 107 -0.60 -13.46 -6.05
C ASP A 107 -1.54 -12.32 -5.62
N ILE A 108 -1.58 -11.26 -6.42
CA ILE A 108 -2.43 -10.07 -6.17
C ILE A 108 -3.93 -10.42 -6.21
N HIS A 109 -4.35 -11.36 -7.09
CA HIS A 109 -5.76 -11.75 -7.18
C HIS A 109 -6.20 -12.46 -5.91
N ARG A 110 -5.42 -13.42 -5.46
CA ARG A 110 -5.69 -14.15 -4.21
C ARG A 110 -5.69 -13.21 -3.00
N ALA A 111 -4.77 -12.26 -2.94
CA ALA A 111 -4.75 -11.26 -1.88
C ALA A 111 -6.02 -10.39 -1.88
N PHE A 112 -6.52 -9.98 -3.05
CA PHE A 112 -7.77 -9.21 -3.14
C PHE A 112 -8.99 -10.04 -2.77
N GLU A 113 -9.04 -11.35 -3.08
CA GLU A 113 -10.08 -12.26 -2.61
C GLU A 113 -10.09 -12.35 -1.08
N GLU A 114 -8.94 -12.52 -0.44
CA GLU A 114 -8.81 -12.55 1.01
C GLU A 114 -9.22 -11.22 1.66
N VAL A 115 -8.82 -10.09 1.07
CA VAL A 115 -9.27 -8.78 1.54
C VAL A 115 -10.78 -8.64 1.42
N LYS A 116 -11.37 -9.05 0.28
CA LYS A 116 -12.83 -9.02 0.11
C LYS A 116 -13.54 -9.87 1.16
N ARG A 117 -13.00 -11.06 1.48
CA ARG A 117 -13.56 -11.96 2.50
C ARG A 117 -13.59 -11.31 3.89
N ILE A 118 -12.54 -10.60 4.30
CA ILE A 118 -12.47 -9.98 5.63
C ILE A 118 -13.24 -8.67 5.75
N LEU A 119 -13.60 -8.06 4.62
CA LEU A 119 -14.42 -6.86 4.60
C LEU A 119 -15.88 -7.18 4.85
N ARG A 120 -16.57 -6.30 5.58
CA ARG A 120 -18.03 -6.32 5.68
C ARG A 120 -18.65 -6.03 4.32
N PRO A 121 -19.88 -6.50 4.04
CA PRO A 121 -20.62 -6.08 2.87
C PRO A 121 -20.65 -4.55 2.76
N GLY A 122 -20.28 -4.01 1.59
CA GLY A 122 -20.16 -2.57 1.38
C GLY A 122 -18.90 -1.92 1.95
N GLY A 123 -17.99 -2.70 2.54
CA GLY A 123 -16.68 -2.21 3.00
C GLY A 123 -15.75 -1.84 1.84
N TYR A 124 -14.64 -1.19 2.14
CA TYR A 124 -13.73 -0.62 1.13
C TYR A 124 -12.33 -1.23 1.16
N LEU A 125 -11.77 -1.46 -0.02
CA LEU A 125 -10.33 -1.66 -0.19
C LEU A 125 -9.70 -0.38 -0.73
N LEU A 126 -8.64 0.10 -0.07
CA LEU A 126 -7.76 1.15 -0.57
C LEU A 126 -6.43 0.52 -1.00
N VAL A 127 -5.99 0.85 -2.21
CA VAL A 127 -4.69 0.42 -2.73
C VAL A 127 -3.87 1.65 -3.11
N GLY A 128 -2.79 1.93 -2.37
CA GLY A 128 -1.83 2.99 -2.69
C GLY A 128 -0.54 2.40 -3.24
N PHE A 129 -0.10 2.81 -4.43
CA PHE A 129 1.07 2.24 -5.09
C PHE A 129 1.69 3.21 -6.09
N VAL A 130 2.96 2.96 -6.44
CA VAL A 130 3.63 3.65 -7.54
C VAL A 130 3.24 2.98 -8.86
N ASP A 131 2.56 3.72 -9.75
CA ASP A 131 2.16 3.23 -11.07
C ASP A 131 3.39 2.96 -11.93
N ARG A 132 3.53 1.72 -12.44
CA ARG A 132 4.64 1.30 -13.31
C ARG A 132 4.80 2.19 -14.54
N GLU A 133 3.70 2.70 -15.12
CA GLU A 133 3.72 3.53 -16.32
C GLU A 133 4.05 5.00 -16.03
N SER A 134 4.12 5.39 -14.75
CA SER A 134 4.48 6.73 -14.31
C SER A 134 5.97 7.05 -14.47
N ARG A 135 6.34 8.32 -14.27
CA ARG A 135 7.73 8.78 -14.29
C ARG A 135 8.61 8.05 -13.26
N ILE A 136 8.16 7.96 -12.01
CA ILE A 136 8.90 7.29 -10.92
C ILE A 136 8.86 5.78 -11.13
N GLY A 137 7.71 5.22 -11.52
CA GLY A 137 7.54 3.79 -11.73
C GLY A 137 8.45 3.22 -12.81
N ARG A 138 8.60 3.92 -13.95
CA ARG A 138 9.55 3.53 -15.01
C ARG A 138 10.99 3.52 -14.52
N LYS A 139 11.39 4.50 -13.69
CA LYS A 139 12.73 4.51 -13.09
C LYS A 139 12.93 3.35 -12.14
N TYR A 140 11.93 3.04 -11.31
CA TYR A 140 11.98 1.89 -10.40
C TYR A 140 12.08 0.56 -11.17
N GLU A 141 11.30 0.39 -12.24
CA GLU A 141 11.36 -0.81 -13.07
C GLU A 141 12.72 -0.95 -13.78
N THR A 142 13.28 0.15 -14.30
CA THR A 142 14.58 0.14 -15.02
C THR A 142 15.74 -0.16 -14.08
N HIS A 143 15.73 0.36 -12.85
CA HIS A 143 16.86 0.25 -11.90
C HIS A 143 16.55 -0.71 -10.72
N LYS A 144 15.55 -1.56 -10.86
CA LYS A 144 15.11 -2.40 -9.75
C LYS A 144 16.20 -3.35 -9.23
N GLU A 145 17.04 -3.87 -10.11
CA GLU A 145 18.14 -4.77 -9.76
C GLU A 145 19.19 -4.12 -8.83
N GLU A 146 19.32 -2.80 -8.87
CA GLU A 146 20.21 -2.02 -8.00
C GLU A 146 19.60 -1.74 -6.63
N SER A 147 18.28 -1.96 -6.50
CA SER A 147 17.55 -1.69 -5.27
C SER A 147 17.46 -2.91 -4.38
N VAL A 148 17.86 -2.76 -3.12
CA VAL A 148 17.74 -3.81 -2.12
C VAL A 148 16.28 -4.27 -1.93
N PHE A 149 15.31 -3.34 -2.01
CA PHE A 149 13.90 -3.66 -1.81
C PHE A 149 13.20 -4.03 -3.11
N TYR A 150 13.47 -3.31 -4.21
CA TYR A 150 12.71 -3.46 -5.44
C TYR A 150 13.19 -4.55 -6.38
N SER A 151 14.40 -5.11 -6.16
CA SER A 151 14.91 -6.26 -6.93
C SER A 151 13.95 -7.46 -6.94
N ILE A 152 13.15 -7.61 -5.90
CA ILE A 152 12.13 -8.67 -5.76
C ILE A 152 10.71 -8.19 -6.06
N ALA A 153 10.52 -6.89 -6.37
CA ALA A 153 9.21 -6.31 -6.63
C ALA A 153 8.71 -6.63 -8.05
N LYS A 154 7.39 -6.70 -8.19
CA LYS A 154 6.68 -6.66 -9.45
C LYS A 154 5.79 -5.42 -9.46
N PHE A 155 6.16 -4.43 -10.25
CA PHE A 155 5.35 -3.23 -10.38
C PHE A 155 4.14 -3.47 -11.28
N TYR A 156 3.04 -2.82 -10.94
CA TYR A 156 1.78 -2.87 -11.69
C TYR A 156 1.43 -1.49 -12.22
N SER A 157 0.78 -1.46 -13.39
CA SER A 157 0.09 -0.25 -13.86
C SER A 157 -1.26 -0.11 -13.17
N THR A 158 -1.80 1.11 -13.16
CA THR A 158 -3.15 1.37 -12.65
C THR A 158 -4.20 0.50 -13.37
N ARG A 159 -4.06 0.30 -14.69
CA ARG A 159 -4.97 -0.55 -15.48
C ARG A 159 -4.96 -2.01 -15.01
N GLU A 160 -3.78 -2.55 -14.71
CA GLU A 160 -3.66 -3.93 -14.21
C GLU A 160 -4.33 -4.07 -12.84
N VAL A 161 -4.09 -3.12 -11.91
CA VAL A 161 -4.71 -3.14 -10.58
C VAL A 161 -6.24 -3.04 -10.70
N LEU A 162 -6.76 -2.15 -11.55
CA LEU A 162 -8.20 -2.04 -11.85
C LEU A 162 -8.75 -3.35 -12.42
N GLY A 163 -8.02 -4.02 -13.31
CA GLY A 163 -8.40 -5.33 -13.85
C GLY A 163 -8.55 -6.39 -12.76
N TYR A 164 -7.63 -6.44 -11.79
CA TYR A 164 -7.72 -7.37 -10.66
C TYR A 164 -8.88 -7.01 -9.71
N LEU A 165 -9.12 -5.73 -9.41
CA LEU A 165 -10.24 -5.29 -8.59
C LEU A 165 -11.58 -5.68 -9.22
N ASN A 166 -11.75 -5.42 -10.51
CA ASN A 166 -12.96 -5.80 -11.26
C ASN A 166 -13.16 -7.31 -11.27
N LYS A 167 -12.10 -8.09 -11.53
CA LYS A 167 -12.15 -9.56 -11.54
C LYS A 167 -12.54 -10.13 -10.18
N THR A 168 -12.14 -9.50 -9.08
CA THR A 168 -12.52 -9.88 -7.71
C THR A 168 -13.92 -9.41 -7.33
N GLY A 169 -14.56 -8.57 -8.17
CA GLY A 169 -15.92 -8.07 -7.95
C GLY A 169 -15.98 -6.84 -7.04
N PHE A 170 -14.93 -6.04 -6.98
CA PHE A 170 -14.99 -4.70 -6.41
C PHE A 170 -15.65 -3.73 -7.38
N ILE A 171 -16.45 -2.78 -6.85
CA ILE A 171 -17.24 -1.80 -7.60
C ILE A 171 -17.01 -0.39 -7.05
N GLU A 172 -17.67 0.62 -7.62
CA GLU A 172 -17.64 2.04 -7.16
C GLU A 172 -16.20 2.53 -6.93
N ILE A 173 -15.43 2.54 -8.03
CA ILE A 173 -14.00 2.87 -8.00
C ILE A 173 -13.81 4.38 -8.00
N GLU A 174 -13.05 4.87 -7.04
CA GLU A 174 -12.58 6.26 -6.97
C GLU A 174 -11.05 6.27 -6.96
N ILE A 175 -10.46 7.21 -7.72
CA ILE A 175 -9.01 7.25 -7.93
C ILE A 175 -8.48 8.66 -7.71
N VAL A 176 -7.36 8.77 -6.99
CA VAL A 176 -6.59 9.99 -6.88
C VAL A 176 -5.10 9.70 -7.12
N GLN A 177 -4.35 10.73 -7.45
CA GLN A 177 -2.93 10.64 -7.74
C GLN A 177 -2.15 11.82 -7.15
N THR A 178 -0.86 11.59 -6.90
CA THR A 178 0.10 12.61 -6.46
C THR A 178 1.51 12.27 -6.98
N LEU A 179 2.51 13.05 -6.61
CA LEU A 179 3.91 12.92 -7.04
C LEU A 179 4.09 13.16 -8.55
N PHE A 180 4.03 14.44 -8.94
CA PHE A 180 4.11 14.87 -10.35
C PHE A 180 5.54 15.15 -10.82
N LYS A 181 6.53 15.19 -9.90
CA LYS A 181 7.95 15.43 -10.17
C LYS A 181 8.79 14.18 -9.88
N ASP A 182 10.08 14.24 -10.21
CA ASP A 182 11.03 13.23 -9.77
C ASP A 182 11.25 13.32 -8.25
N LEU A 183 11.52 12.20 -7.58
CA LEU A 183 11.70 12.15 -6.11
C LEU A 183 12.68 13.19 -5.59
N LYS A 184 13.80 13.39 -6.30
CA LYS A 184 14.84 14.35 -5.92
C LYS A 184 14.41 15.82 -6.02
N ASP A 185 13.37 16.10 -6.79
CA ASP A 185 12.87 17.46 -7.07
C ASP A 185 11.64 17.82 -6.20
N ILE A 186 11.10 16.86 -5.45
CA ILE A 186 10.00 17.08 -4.51
C ILE A 186 10.57 17.67 -3.22
N ARG A 187 10.36 18.98 -3.01
CA ARG A 187 10.83 19.77 -1.87
C ARG A 187 9.71 20.40 -1.06
N VAL A 188 8.46 20.19 -1.48
CA VAL A 188 7.22 20.64 -0.84
C VAL A 188 6.15 19.58 -1.07
N LEU A 189 5.05 19.67 -0.34
CA LEU A 189 3.91 18.77 -0.54
C LEU A 189 3.39 18.89 -1.97
N GLU A 190 3.20 17.77 -2.63
CA GLU A 190 2.60 17.69 -3.96
C GLU A 190 1.05 17.62 -3.83
N PRO A 191 0.31 18.25 -4.75
CA PRO A 191 -1.15 18.25 -4.70
C PRO A 191 -1.72 16.85 -4.92
N VAL A 192 -2.96 16.63 -4.46
CA VAL A 192 -3.74 15.42 -4.75
C VAL A 192 -4.79 15.76 -5.79
N LYS A 193 -4.70 15.14 -6.98
CA LYS A 193 -5.64 15.29 -8.09
C LYS A 193 -6.49 14.03 -8.27
N SER A 194 -7.69 14.17 -8.82
CA SER A 194 -8.52 13.03 -9.23
C SER A 194 -7.95 12.34 -10.46
N GLY A 195 -8.26 11.04 -10.62
CA GLY A 195 -7.79 10.22 -11.74
C GLY A 195 -6.37 9.69 -11.59
N TYR A 196 -5.77 9.27 -12.70
CA TYR A 196 -4.42 8.71 -12.80
C TYR A 196 -3.77 9.05 -14.15
N GLY A 197 -2.48 8.74 -14.31
CA GLY A 197 -1.74 8.92 -15.57
C GLY A 197 -0.81 10.13 -15.60
N GLU A 198 -0.93 11.08 -14.67
CA GLU A 198 -0.02 12.22 -14.52
C GLU A 198 0.93 12.03 -13.32
N GLY A 199 0.35 11.71 -12.16
CA GLY A 199 1.08 11.47 -10.90
C GLY A 199 1.66 10.07 -10.82
N SER A 200 2.71 9.92 -10.03
CA SER A 200 3.41 8.64 -9.91
C SER A 200 2.86 7.75 -8.82
N PHE A 201 2.32 8.31 -7.74
CA PHE A 201 1.64 7.55 -6.70
C PHE A 201 0.12 7.65 -6.91
N VAL A 202 -0.51 6.51 -7.03
CA VAL A 202 -1.95 6.37 -7.27
C VAL A 202 -2.60 5.70 -6.06
N VAL A 203 -3.74 6.23 -5.64
CA VAL A 203 -4.60 5.59 -4.64
C VAL A 203 -5.93 5.26 -5.29
N ILE A 204 -6.32 4.00 -5.20
CA ILE A 204 -7.61 3.49 -5.64
C ILE A 204 -8.42 3.11 -4.40
N ARG A 205 -9.65 3.62 -4.29
CA ARG A 205 -10.66 3.11 -3.36
C ARG A 205 -11.71 2.36 -4.16
N ALA A 206 -12.02 1.14 -3.73
CA ALA A 206 -13.03 0.30 -4.36
C ALA A 206 -13.94 -0.33 -3.30
N ARG A 207 -15.25 -0.42 -3.56
CA ARG A 207 -16.25 -0.97 -2.63
C ARG A 207 -16.43 -2.47 -2.86
N SER A 208 -16.44 -3.23 -1.78
CA SER A 208 -16.84 -4.65 -1.78
C SER A 208 -18.36 -4.79 -1.99
N THR A 209 -18.75 -5.73 -2.84
CA THR A 209 -20.16 -6.14 -3.01
C THR A 209 -20.63 -6.97 -1.83
#